data_a1b0e26e1ec136f6e4676077acf9351d
#
_entry.id   a1b0e26e1ec136f6e4676077acf9351d
#
_cell.length_a   1.000
_cell.length_b   1.000
_cell.length_c   1.000
_cell.angle_alpha   90.00
_cell.angle_beta   90.00
_cell.angle_gamma   90.00
#
_symmetry.space_group_name_H-M   'P 1'
#
loop_
_entity.id
_entity.type
_entity.pdbx_description
1 polymer ?
#
loop_
_entity_poly.entity_id
_entity_poly.type
_entity_poly.pdbx_seq_one_letter_code
_entity_poly.pdbx_strand_id
1 'polypeptide(L)'
;MPSPEEASTSTAPSPTFKSLGVIDPLLEALEQLNFKTPTEIQVEALPHALQGRDIIGVASTGSGKTAAFALPILQKLWEEPKGLFACVLAPTRELAYQISQHFESLGAAMGVRCVTIVGGMDMMSQAVALAKRPHIVVATPGRLSDHLENTKGFSLRGLQFLVMDEADRLLDMDFGPIIDKILKVIPRERTTYLFSATMTTKVQKLQRASLSNPIRVEVSEKYSTVSTLLQYYLFMPLPQKDVHLIYLANSLAQNSIIIFTRTVHDAQRMSIILRTLGFPAVPLHGQLSQSARLGALAKFKSGGRKVLVATDVASRGLDIPHVDVVINYDVPTHSKDYIHRVGRTARAGRSGKSITLVTQYDVELIQRIEGTLGGKQMELWPTDAEEIALLRERVDEAGRVAVHEMKEQGVRGGHGKKRRRDAGGADDRDRDDDVVEAGMPTKKKSKGRR
;
A
#
# COMPACT_ATOMS: atom_id res chain seq x y z
N MET A 1 -13.83 -63.06 0.42
CA MET A 1 -13.07 -61.85 0.21
C MET A 1 -14.07 -60.69 0.18
N PRO A 2 -14.20 -59.86 1.19
CA PRO A 2 -15.03 -58.69 1.16
C PRO A 2 -14.28 -57.56 0.46
N SER A 3 -15.01 -56.80 -0.38
CA SER A 3 -14.57 -55.59 -1.11
C SER A 3 -14.20 -54.44 -0.17
N PRO A 4 -13.25 -53.58 -0.52
CA PRO A 4 -12.92 -52.43 0.31
C PRO A 4 -14.04 -51.37 0.26
N GLU A 5 -14.51 -50.98 1.44
CA GLU A 5 -15.41 -49.87 1.67
C GLU A 5 -14.81 -48.56 1.13
N GLU A 6 -15.60 -47.90 0.27
CA GLU A 6 -15.35 -46.50 -0.14
C GLU A 6 -15.45 -45.63 1.09
N ALA A 7 -14.32 -45.11 1.56
CA ALA A 7 -14.26 -44.09 2.56
C ALA A 7 -14.81 -42.78 1.93
N SER A 8 -16.08 -42.49 2.19
CA SER A 8 -16.70 -41.20 1.90
C SER A 8 -16.03 -40.12 2.73
N THR A 9 -15.10 -39.39 2.15
CA THR A 9 -14.62 -38.10 2.67
C THR A 9 -15.79 -37.12 2.68
N SER A 10 -16.43 -36.97 3.82
CA SER A 10 -17.41 -35.89 4.06
C SER A 10 -16.66 -34.56 4.04
N THR A 11 -16.62 -33.91 2.87
CA THR A 11 -16.22 -32.53 2.76
C THR A 11 -17.25 -31.66 3.48
N ALA A 12 -16.89 -31.12 4.64
CA ALA A 12 -17.70 -30.10 5.32
C ALA A 12 -18.03 -28.96 4.32
N PRO A 13 -19.25 -28.46 4.27
CA PRO A 13 -19.62 -27.41 3.34
C PRO A 13 -18.75 -26.18 3.57
N SER A 14 -18.20 -25.61 2.49
CA SER A 14 -17.38 -24.42 2.56
C SER A 14 -18.14 -23.27 3.24
N PRO A 15 -17.53 -22.53 4.19
CA PRO A 15 -18.21 -21.46 4.91
C PRO A 15 -18.73 -20.38 3.94
N THR A 16 -19.95 -19.90 4.19
CA THR A 16 -20.59 -18.80 3.43
C THR A 16 -20.75 -17.59 4.33
N PHE A 17 -20.88 -16.37 3.77
CA PHE A 17 -21.15 -15.18 4.57
C PHE A 17 -22.41 -15.32 5.44
N LYS A 18 -23.43 -16.00 4.92
CA LYS A 18 -24.67 -16.29 5.67
C LYS A 18 -24.41 -17.20 6.86
N SER A 19 -23.60 -18.25 6.71
CA SER A 19 -23.24 -19.15 7.83
C SER A 19 -22.38 -18.48 8.88
N LEU A 20 -21.69 -17.37 8.54
CA LEU A 20 -20.90 -16.55 9.45
C LEU A 20 -21.74 -15.50 10.19
N GLY A 21 -23.05 -15.39 9.91
CA GLY A 21 -23.95 -14.49 10.63
C GLY A 21 -24.11 -13.10 9.98
N VAL A 22 -23.74 -12.93 8.74
CA VAL A 22 -23.94 -11.67 7.98
C VAL A 22 -25.41 -11.53 7.60
N ILE A 23 -26.01 -10.34 7.81
CA ILE A 23 -27.42 -10.03 7.55
C ILE A 23 -27.73 -9.91 6.05
N ASP A 24 -29.00 -10.16 5.67
CA ASP A 24 -29.44 -10.20 4.27
C ASP A 24 -29.11 -8.94 3.45
N PRO A 25 -29.28 -7.67 3.94
CA PRO A 25 -28.92 -6.49 3.17
C PRO A 25 -27.42 -6.42 2.79
N LEU A 26 -26.55 -6.96 3.64
CA LEU A 26 -25.10 -7.04 3.35
C LEU A 26 -24.79 -8.22 2.44
N LEU A 27 -25.55 -9.33 2.52
CA LEU A 27 -25.41 -10.47 1.59
C LEU A 27 -25.73 -10.04 0.16
N GLU A 28 -26.81 -9.28 -0.06
CA GLU A 28 -27.16 -8.72 -1.37
C GLU A 28 -26.05 -7.80 -1.91
N ALA A 29 -25.49 -6.93 -1.07
CA ALA A 29 -24.38 -6.07 -1.46
C ALA A 29 -23.11 -6.86 -1.83
N LEU A 30 -22.81 -7.93 -1.10
CA LEU A 30 -21.69 -8.82 -1.39
C LEU A 30 -21.86 -9.55 -2.73
N GLU A 31 -23.07 -10.00 -3.05
CA GLU A 31 -23.38 -10.62 -4.35
C GLU A 31 -23.20 -9.63 -5.51
N GLN A 32 -23.73 -8.42 -5.38
CA GLN A 32 -23.55 -7.34 -6.38
C GLN A 32 -22.07 -7.00 -6.61
N LEU A 33 -21.24 -7.08 -5.58
CA LEU A 33 -19.80 -6.86 -5.65
C LEU A 33 -19.02 -8.12 -6.06
N ASN A 34 -19.69 -9.23 -6.40
CA ASN A 34 -19.08 -10.52 -6.74
C ASN A 34 -18.21 -11.14 -5.61
N PHE A 35 -18.50 -10.85 -4.36
CA PHE A 35 -17.89 -11.51 -3.21
C PHE A 35 -18.66 -12.80 -2.88
N LYS A 36 -18.34 -13.88 -3.59
CA LYS A 36 -19.09 -15.15 -3.52
C LYS A 36 -18.74 -15.98 -2.27
N THR A 37 -17.45 -16.05 -1.95
CA THR A 37 -16.94 -16.86 -0.84
C THR A 37 -16.12 -15.99 0.11
N PRO A 38 -16.28 -16.16 1.44
CA PRO A 38 -15.44 -15.45 2.39
C PRO A 38 -13.99 -15.93 2.30
N THR A 39 -13.06 -15.00 2.48
CA THR A 39 -11.63 -15.30 2.57
C THR A 39 -11.29 -15.84 3.97
N GLU A 40 -10.13 -16.47 4.11
CA GLU A 40 -9.69 -17.07 5.38
C GLU A 40 -9.73 -16.08 6.56
N ILE A 41 -9.20 -14.84 6.36
CA ILE A 41 -9.27 -13.79 7.38
C ILE A 41 -10.72 -13.40 7.73
N GLN A 42 -11.64 -13.48 6.78
CA GLN A 42 -13.06 -13.20 7.02
C GLN A 42 -13.75 -14.34 7.77
N VAL A 43 -13.44 -15.57 7.41
CA VAL A 43 -13.97 -16.77 8.10
C VAL A 43 -13.60 -16.75 9.58
N GLU A 44 -12.35 -16.43 9.88
CA GLU A 44 -11.86 -16.43 11.26
C GLU A 44 -12.27 -15.17 12.04
N ALA A 45 -12.28 -14.00 11.43
CA ALA A 45 -12.52 -12.74 12.13
C ALA A 45 -14.02 -12.45 12.35
N LEU A 46 -14.87 -12.70 11.34
CA LEU A 46 -16.29 -12.26 11.37
C LEU A 46 -17.07 -12.80 12.58
N PRO A 47 -17.00 -14.10 12.97
CA PRO A 47 -17.75 -14.60 14.09
C PRO A 47 -17.46 -13.86 15.42
N HIS A 48 -16.23 -13.49 15.62
CA HIS A 48 -15.79 -12.76 16.82
C HIS A 48 -16.12 -11.26 16.74
N ALA A 49 -15.93 -10.67 15.57
CA ALA A 49 -16.21 -9.26 15.33
C ALA A 49 -17.72 -8.94 15.46
N LEU A 50 -18.59 -9.82 14.98
CA LEU A 50 -20.05 -9.72 15.12
C LEU A 50 -20.51 -9.84 16.59
N GLN A 51 -19.72 -10.50 17.45
CA GLN A 51 -19.94 -10.56 18.90
C GLN A 51 -19.42 -9.30 19.63
N GLY A 52 -18.92 -8.30 18.92
CA GLY A 52 -18.41 -7.06 19.50
C GLY A 52 -17.02 -7.19 20.15
N ARG A 53 -16.24 -8.23 19.83
CA ARG A 53 -14.88 -8.43 20.36
C ARG A 53 -13.86 -7.58 19.59
N ASP A 54 -12.87 -7.11 20.30
CA ASP A 54 -11.68 -6.49 19.69
C ASP A 54 -10.91 -7.53 18.86
N ILE A 55 -10.46 -7.14 17.67
CA ILE A 55 -9.78 -8.04 16.73
C ILE A 55 -8.37 -7.53 16.41
N ILE A 56 -7.42 -8.46 16.40
CA ILE A 56 -6.10 -8.29 15.78
C ILE A 56 -6.05 -9.22 14.57
N GLY A 57 -6.11 -8.65 13.38
CA GLY A 57 -5.99 -9.38 12.13
C GLY A 57 -4.58 -9.27 11.56
N VAL A 58 -3.86 -10.39 11.50
CA VAL A 58 -2.54 -10.46 10.86
C VAL A 58 -2.70 -11.16 9.51
N ALA A 59 -2.63 -10.39 8.44
CA ALA A 59 -2.82 -10.93 7.10
C ALA A 59 -2.21 -10.01 6.04
N SER A 60 -1.82 -10.57 4.89
CA SER A 60 -1.22 -9.85 3.75
C SER A 60 -2.20 -8.85 3.11
N THR A 61 -1.67 -7.91 2.32
CA THR A 61 -2.51 -6.99 1.51
C THR A 61 -3.28 -7.78 0.46
N GLY A 62 -4.59 -7.52 0.32
CA GLY A 62 -5.45 -8.22 -0.63
C GLY A 62 -6.08 -9.51 -0.10
N SER A 63 -5.88 -9.85 1.18
CA SER A 63 -6.51 -11.01 1.84
C SER A 63 -7.98 -10.80 2.21
N GLY A 64 -8.58 -9.62 1.92
CA GLY A 64 -9.98 -9.36 2.25
C GLY A 64 -10.21 -8.65 3.59
N LYS A 65 -9.18 -8.10 4.23
CA LYS A 65 -9.26 -7.39 5.53
C LYS A 65 -10.33 -6.31 5.59
N THR A 66 -10.48 -5.53 4.51
CA THR A 66 -11.44 -4.42 4.46
C THR A 66 -12.87 -4.91 4.71
N ALA A 67 -13.30 -5.97 4.06
CA ALA A 67 -14.62 -6.54 4.31
C ALA A 67 -14.72 -7.21 5.69
N ALA A 68 -13.62 -7.79 6.21
CA ALA A 68 -13.59 -8.40 7.54
C ALA A 68 -13.90 -7.38 8.66
N PHE A 69 -13.49 -6.11 8.52
CA PHE A 69 -13.87 -5.08 9.49
C PHE A 69 -15.09 -4.26 9.08
N ALA A 70 -15.37 -4.09 7.78
CA ALA A 70 -16.50 -3.28 7.34
C ALA A 70 -17.85 -3.95 7.61
N LEU A 71 -17.96 -5.25 7.37
CA LEU A 71 -19.21 -5.99 7.55
C LEU A 71 -19.76 -5.92 8.99
N PRO A 72 -18.99 -6.22 10.05
CA PRO A 72 -19.50 -6.12 11.42
C PRO A 72 -19.85 -4.68 11.85
N ILE A 73 -19.08 -3.68 11.35
CA ILE A 73 -19.39 -2.27 11.63
C ILE A 73 -20.71 -1.86 10.96
N LEU A 74 -20.91 -2.25 9.70
CA LEU A 74 -22.14 -1.95 8.95
C LEU A 74 -23.35 -2.67 9.54
N GLN A 75 -23.20 -3.93 9.93
CA GLN A 75 -24.27 -4.68 10.60
C GLN A 75 -24.69 -4.04 11.92
N LYS A 76 -23.73 -3.62 12.75
CA LYS A 76 -24.03 -2.93 14.00
C LYS A 76 -24.61 -1.53 13.76
N LEU A 77 -24.17 -0.82 12.74
CA LEU A 77 -24.75 0.46 12.31
C LEU A 77 -26.19 0.31 11.83
N TRP A 78 -26.54 -0.81 11.20
CA TRP A 78 -27.91 -1.12 10.79
C TRP A 78 -28.84 -1.29 11.97
N GLU A 79 -28.38 -1.91 13.06
CA GLU A 79 -29.12 -2.06 14.31
C GLU A 79 -29.26 -0.74 15.06
N GLU A 80 -28.21 0.07 15.09
CA GLU A 80 -28.12 1.34 15.82
C GLU A 80 -27.63 2.49 14.94
N PRO A 81 -28.50 3.08 14.08
CA PRO A 81 -28.07 4.17 13.19
C PRO A 81 -27.63 5.41 13.97
N LYS A 82 -26.35 5.79 13.83
CA LYS A 82 -25.75 6.92 14.55
C LYS A 82 -24.68 7.61 13.72
N GLY A 83 -24.66 8.94 13.76
CA GLY A 83 -23.57 9.71 13.13
C GLY A 83 -22.27 9.66 13.92
N LEU A 84 -21.13 9.66 13.23
CA LEU A 84 -19.79 9.50 13.78
C LEU A 84 -19.62 8.18 14.55
N PHE A 85 -20.14 7.11 13.93
CA PHE A 85 -20.23 5.78 14.53
C PHE A 85 -18.91 5.05 14.52
N ALA A 86 -18.19 5.08 13.38
CA ALA A 86 -16.89 4.43 13.23
C ALA A 86 -15.83 5.38 12.66
N CYS A 87 -14.59 5.18 13.09
CA CYS A 87 -13.41 5.86 12.56
C CYS A 87 -12.38 4.83 12.10
N VAL A 88 -11.91 4.97 10.86
CA VAL A 88 -10.88 4.11 10.27
C VAL A 88 -9.64 4.93 10.01
N LEU A 89 -8.50 4.55 10.58
CA LEU A 89 -7.20 5.15 10.34
C LEU A 89 -6.45 4.36 9.28
N ALA A 90 -6.02 5.05 8.24
CA ALA A 90 -5.22 4.50 7.15
C ALA A 90 -3.91 5.28 7.00
N PRO A 91 -2.77 4.63 6.67
CA PRO A 91 -1.48 5.31 6.54
C PRO A 91 -1.40 6.25 5.34
N THR A 92 -2.16 5.99 4.28
CA THR A 92 -2.11 6.78 3.05
C THR A 92 -3.47 7.30 2.65
N ARG A 93 -3.45 8.42 1.90
CA ARG A 93 -4.67 9.10 1.41
C ARG A 93 -5.48 8.19 0.49
N GLU A 94 -4.78 7.45 -0.36
CA GLU A 94 -5.37 6.56 -1.36
C GLU A 94 -6.06 5.37 -0.70
N LEU A 95 -5.42 4.76 0.30
CA LEU A 95 -6.04 3.67 1.05
C LEU A 95 -7.29 4.17 1.78
N ALA A 96 -7.25 5.38 2.33
CA ALA A 96 -8.44 5.99 2.94
C ALA A 96 -9.59 6.12 1.94
N TYR A 97 -9.33 6.57 0.71
CA TYR A 97 -10.35 6.63 -0.35
C TYR A 97 -10.90 5.25 -0.72
N GLN A 98 -10.04 4.24 -0.83
CA GLN A 98 -10.45 2.87 -1.16
C GLN A 98 -11.32 2.26 -0.06
N ILE A 99 -10.93 2.44 1.19
CA ILE A 99 -11.73 1.98 2.33
C ILE A 99 -13.10 2.68 2.34
N SER A 100 -13.13 4.00 2.08
CA SER A 100 -14.37 4.77 1.98
C SER A 100 -15.29 4.21 0.89
N GLN A 101 -14.74 3.96 -0.30
CA GLN A 101 -15.50 3.37 -1.42
C GLN A 101 -16.06 1.97 -1.06
N HIS A 102 -15.29 1.15 -0.34
CA HIS A 102 -15.78 -0.16 0.11
C HIS A 102 -16.94 -0.03 1.08
N PHE A 103 -16.87 0.90 2.07
CA PHE A 103 -17.97 1.16 2.98
C PHE A 103 -19.21 1.68 2.25
N GLU A 104 -19.04 2.59 1.29
CA GLU A 104 -20.13 3.13 0.48
C GLU A 104 -20.77 2.05 -0.40
N SER A 105 -19.97 1.19 -1.02
CA SER A 105 -20.47 0.10 -1.87
C SER A 105 -21.20 -0.97 -1.05
N LEU A 106 -20.63 -1.42 0.07
CA LEU A 106 -21.26 -2.41 0.94
C LEU A 106 -22.48 -1.86 1.67
N GLY A 107 -22.48 -0.57 2.02
CA GLY A 107 -23.55 0.09 2.75
C GLY A 107 -24.55 0.84 1.86
N ALA A 108 -24.51 0.69 0.53
CA ALA A 108 -25.34 1.45 -0.40
C ALA A 108 -26.83 1.29 -0.13
N ALA A 109 -27.30 0.04 0.02
CA ALA A 109 -28.70 -0.27 0.32
C ALA A 109 -29.15 0.24 1.70
N MET A 110 -28.20 0.48 2.61
CA MET A 110 -28.43 0.96 3.99
C MET A 110 -28.35 2.49 4.12
N GLY A 111 -28.07 3.21 3.02
CA GLY A 111 -27.90 4.67 3.03
C GLY A 111 -26.69 5.14 3.86
N VAL A 112 -25.63 4.35 3.91
CA VAL A 112 -24.41 4.67 4.67
C VAL A 112 -23.74 5.90 4.09
N ARG A 113 -23.42 6.87 4.97
CA ARG A 113 -22.65 8.08 4.62
C ARG A 113 -21.25 7.94 5.17
N CYS A 114 -20.28 7.93 4.26
CA CYS A 114 -18.86 7.90 4.56
C CYS A 114 -18.20 9.23 4.20
N VAL A 115 -17.15 9.62 4.92
CA VAL A 115 -16.33 10.78 4.58
C VAL A 115 -14.86 10.42 4.69
N THR A 116 -14.08 10.92 3.71
CA THR A 116 -12.63 10.74 3.69
C THR A 116 -11.93 12.02 4.15
N ILE A 117 -11.10 11.93 5.19
CA ILE A 117 -10.40 13.04 5.85
C ILE A 117 -8.90 12.84 5.67
N VAL A 118 -8.31 13.55 4.69
CA VAL A 118 -6.92 13.34 4.28
C VAL A 118 -6.20 14.65 4.00
N GLY A 119 -4.89 14.68 4.18
CA GLY A 119 -4.04 15.83 3.86
C GLY A 119 -4.03 16.17 2.35
N GLY A 120 -3.58 17.38 1.99
CA GLY A 120 -3.51 17.83 0.60
C GLY A 120 -4.85 18.12 -0.09
N MET A 121 -5.95 18.10 0.68
CA MET A 121 -7.29 18.55 0.28
C MET A 121 -7.68 19.74 1.13
N ASP A 122 -8.60 20.55 0.62
CA ASP A 122 -9.09 21.72 1.35
C ASP A 122 -9.72 21.34 2.70
N MET A 123 -9.27 22.00 3.76
CA MET A 123 -9.68 21.71 5.12
C MET A 123 -11.11 22.16 5.40
N MET A 124 -11.53 23.27 4.79
CA MET A 124 -12.88 23.81 4.99
C MET A 124 -13.95 22.90 4.39
N SER A 125 -13.73 22.38 3.19
CA SER A 125 -14.64 21.41 2.56
C SER A 125 -14.80 20.15 3.39
N GLN A 126 -13.71 19.65 4.00
CA GLN A 126 -13.75 18.51 4.91
C GLN A 126 -14.49 18.84 6.21
N ALA A 127 -14.32 20.04 6.77
CA ALA A 127 -15.05 20.48 7.96
C ALA A 127 -16.56 20.54 7.70
N VAL A 128 -16.99 21.04 6.52
CA VAL A 128 -18.40 21.05 6.10
C VAL A 128 -18.95 19.62 5.96
N ALA A 129 -18.17 18.69 5.43
CA ALA A 129 -18.56 17.29 5.33
C ALA A 129 -18.71 16.62 6.71
N LEU A 130 -17.80 16.90 7.64
CA LEU A 130 -17.86 16.40 9.02
C LEU A 130 -19.07 16.98 9.81
N ALA A 131 -19.44 18.26 9.54
CA ALA A 131 -20.60 18.90 10.18
C ALA A 131 -21.92 18.18 9.84
N LYS A 132 -22.00 17.49 8.70
CA LYS A 132 -23.16 16.65 8.31
C LYS A 132 -23.27 15.35 9.12
N ARG A 133 -22.36 15.10 10.05
CA ARG A 133 -22.28 13.92 10.90
C ARG A 133 -22.39 12.60 10.10
N PRO A 134 -21.42 12.29 9.22
CA PRO A 134 -21.40 11.03 8.48
C PRO A 134 -21.35 9.85 9.46
N HIS A 135 -21.77 8.67 9.04
CA HIS A 135 -21.72 7.47 9.88
C HIS A 135 -20.27 6.98 10.06
N ILE A 136 -19.49 6.99 8.98
CA ILE A 136 -18.12 6.49 8.94
C ILE A 136 -17.17 7.64 8.57
N VAL A 137 -16.09 7.77 9.34
CA VAL A 137 -14.96 8.67 9.05
C VAL A 137 -13.76 7.82 8.71
N VAL A 138 -13.24 7.91 7.49
CA VAL A 138 -11.98 7.28 7.08
C VAL A 138 -10.92 8.34 6.95
N ALA A 139 -9.80 8.21 7.66
CA ALA A 139 -8.87 9.31 7.79
C ALA A 139 -7.40 8.89 7.77
N THR A 140 -6.53 9.81 7.33
CA THR A 140 -5.11 9.75 7.69
C THR A 140 -4.91 10.43 9.06
N PRO A 141 -4.05 9.88 9.94
CA PRO A 141 -3.96 10.35 11.34
C PRO A 141 -3.69 11.84 11.50
N GLY A 142 -2.75 12.42 10.71
CA GLY A 142 -2.40 13.84 10.79
C GLY A 142 -3.61 14.74 10.56
N ARG A 143 -4.33 14.55 9.44
CA ARG A 143 -5.49 15.38 9.08
C ARG A 143 -6.66 15.19 10.06
N LEU A 144 -6.84 13.98 10.59
CA LEU A 144 -7.85 13.76 11.63
C LEU A 144 -7.51 14.52 12.92
N SER A 145 -6.24 14.50 13.34
CA SER A 145 -5.76 15.29 14.50
C SER A 145 -5.99 16.78 14.29
N ASP A 146 -5.68 17.31 13.09
CA ASP A 146 -5.93 18.72 12.75
C ASP A 146 -7.41 19.09 12.92
N HIS A 147 -8.33 18.23 12.46
CA HIS A 147 -9.78 18.48 12.62
C HIS A 147 -10.24 18.34 14.06
N LEU A 148 -9.71 17.39 14.85
CA LEU A 148 -10.05 17.22 16.26
C LEU A 148 -9.59 18.42 17.10
N GLU A 149 -8.48 19.06 16.73
CA GLU A 149 -7.93 20.23 17.41
C GLU A 149 -8.59 21.54 16.97
N ASN A 150 -8.87 21.70 15.66
CA ASN A 150 -9.18 23.01 15.07
C ASN A 150 -10.62 23.16 14.54
N THR A 151 -11.38 22.07 14.31
CA THR A 151 -12.74 22.17 13.75
C THR A 151 -13.78 22.25 14.85
N LYS A 152 -14.37 23.44 15.02
CA LYS A 152 -15.42 23.68 16.02
C LYS A 152 -16.62 22.74 15.80
N GLY A 153 -17.09 22.10 16.87
CA GLY A 153 -18.25 21.21 16.84
C GLY A 153 -17.98 19.80 16.33
N PHE A 154 -16.77 19.48 15.88
CA PHE A 154 -16.39 18.13 15.54
C PHE A 154 -15.79 17.41 16.77
N SER A 155 -16.33 16.24 17.11
CA SER A 155 -15.86 15.42 18.23
C SER A 155 -16.19 13.96 17.99
N LEU A 156 -15.27 13.09 18.32
CA LEU A 156 -15.40 11.62 18.26
C LEU A 156 -15.70 11.01 19.66
N ARG A 157 -16.20 11.79 20.62
CA ARG A 157 -16.53 11.30 22.00
C ARG A 157 -17.64 10.23 22.04
N GLY A 158 -18.41 10.08 20.98
CA GLY A 158 -19.45 9.06 20.87
C GLY A 158 -19.07 7.91 19.93
N LEU A 159 -17.80 7.77 19.57
CA LEU A 159 -17.31 6.74 18.67
C LEU A 159 -17.52 5.34 19.25
N GLN A 160 -18.06 4.42 18.46
CA GLN A 160 -18.24 3.03 18.87
C GLN A 160 -17.18 2.09 18.28
N PHE A 161 -16.67 2.39 17.11
CA PHE A 161 -15.65 1.57 16.45
C PHE A 161 -14.42 2.38 16.04
N LEU A 162 -13.24 1.85 16.36
CA LEU A 162 -11.96 2.32 15.84
C LEU A 162 -11.32 1.20 15.03
N VAL A 163 -10.90 1.49 13.80
CA VAL A 163 -10.10 0.58 12.99
C VAL A 163 -8.75 1.22 12.70
N MET A 164 -7.70 0.46 12.84
CA MET A 164 -6.35 0.84 12.40
C MET A 164 -5.92 -0.17 11.34
N ASP A 165 -5.97 0.24 10.07
CA ASP A 165 -5.55 -0.61 8.96
C ASP A 165 -4.09 -0.33 8.57
N GLU A 166 -3.36 -1.36 8.17
CA GLU A 166 -1.92 -1.34 7.94
C GLU A 166 -1.15 -0.71 9.13
N ALA A 167 -1.43 -1.19 10.35
CA ALA A 167 -0.91 -0.61 11.59
C ALA A 167 0.62 -0.57 11.67
N ASP A 168 1.32 -1.54 11.09
CA ASP A 168 2.77 -1.52 10.95
C ASP A 168 3.24 -0.29 10.14
N ARG A 169 2.53 0.08 9.09
CA ARG A 169 2.85 1.25 8.27
C ARG A 169 2.48 2.56 8.94
N LEU A 170 1.35 2.61 9.65
CA LEU A 170 0.99 3.77 10.47
C LEU A 170 2.13 4.13 11.43
N LEU A 171 2.82 3.12 11.97
CA LEU A 171 3.92 3.30 12.92
C LEU A 171 5.28 3.51 12.24
N ASP A 172 5.48 2.97 11.04
CA ASP A 172 6.69 3.21 10.24
C ASP A 172 6.71 4.62 9.62
N MET A 173 5.54 5.25 9.42
CA MET A 173 5.39 6.65 9.00
C MET A 173 5.36 7.64 10.17
N ASP A 174 5.84 7.24 11.33
CA ASP A 174 5.93 8.04 12.56
C ASP A 174 4.60 8.67 13.06
N PHE A 175 3.46 8.07 12.68
CA PHE A 175 2.16 8.51 13.20
C PHE A 175 1.88 8.08 14.65
N GLY A 176 2.78 7.35 15.30
CA GLY A 176 2.61 6.90 16.69
C GLY A 176 2.17 8.00 17.65
N PRO A 177 2.91 9.12 17.78
CA PRO A 177 2.54 10.23 18.67
C PRO A 177 1.17 10.86 18.32
N ILE A 178 0.79 10.89 17.05
CA ILE A 178 -0.49 11.44 16.59
C ILE A 178 -1.63 10.48 16.95
N ILE A 179 -1.41 9.18 16.74
CA ILE A 179 -2.39 8.15 17.15
C ILE A 179 -2.60 8.19 18.65
N ASP A 180 -1.55 8.36 19.45
CA ASP A 180 -1.67 8.52 20.91
C ASP A 180 -2.52 9.75 21.31
N LYS A 181 -2.41 10.86 20.58
CA LYS A 181 -3.28 12.04 20.77
C LYS A 181 -4.74 11.71 20.45
N ILE A 182 -5.00 11.03 19.33
CA ILE A 182 -6.35 10.61 18.92
C ILE A 182 -6.95 9.67 19.97
N LEU A 183 -6.21 8.67 20.45
CA LEU A 183 -6.66 7.71 21.44
C LEU A 183 -7.06 8.37 22.77
N LYS A 184 -6.48 9.52 23.12
CA LYS A 184 -6.83 10.28 24.35
C LYS A 184 -8.17 10.98 24.27
N VAL A 185 -8.66 11.33 23.07
CA VAL A 185 -9.90 12.11 22.88
C VAL A 185 -11.12 11.26 22.51
N ILE A 186 -10.91 10.01 22.12
CA ILE A 186 -12.00 9.05 21.81
C ILE A 186 -12.37 8.22 23.05
N PRO A 187 -13.59 7.62 23.12
CA PRO A 187 -14.01 6.81 24.24
C PRO A 187 -13.08 5.62 24.49
N ARG A 188 -12.91 5.24 25.76
CA ARG A 188 -12.23 3.97 26.12
C ARG A 188 -13.11 2.76 25.83
N GLU A 189 -14.39 2.87 26.12
CA GLU A 189 -15.41 1.85 25.81
C GLU A 189 -15.78 1.96 24.34
N ARG A 190 -15.15 1.17 23.51
CA ARG A 190 -15.36 1.04 22.08
C ARG A 190 -14.85 -0.31 21.61
N THR A 191 -15.30 -0.77 20.48
CA THR A 191 -14.69 -1.92 19.78
C THR A 191 -13.53 -1.45 18.90
N THR A 192 -12.38 -2.11 19.01
CA THR A 192 -11.19 -1.73 18.25
C THR A 192 -10.70 -2.88 17.39
N TYR A 193 -10.50 -2.61 16.09
CA TYR A 193 -9.90 -3.54 15.15
C TYR A 193 -8.52 -3.04 14.72
N LEU A 194 -7.52 -3.88 14.82
CA LEU A 194 -6.15 -3.62 14.39
C LEU A 194 -5.76 -4.64 13.32
N PHE A 195 -5.58 -4.16 12.10
CA PHE A 195 -5.13 -5.00 10.98
C PHE A 195 -3.71 -4.62 10.57
N SER A 196 -2.85 -5.61 10.39
CA SER A 196 -1.45 -5.42 10.03
C SER A 196 -0.94 -6.58 9.19
N ALA A 197 0.05 -6.33 8.34
CA ALA A 197 0.75 -7.40 7.66
C ALA A 197 1.82 -8.03 8.55
N THR A 198 2.32 -7.30 9.56
CA THR A 198 3.41 -7.76 10.44
C THR A 198 3.17 -7.35 11.89
N MET A 199 3.58 -8.24 12.84
CA MET A 199 3.53 -7.96 14.28
C MET A 199 4.88 -7.49 14.81
N THR A 200 5.24 -6.24 14.51
CA THR A 200 6.45 -5.60 15.05
C THR A 200 6.28 -5.23 16.53
N THR A 201 7.42 -4.99 17.22
CA THR A 201 7.39 -4.52 18.63
C THR A 201 6.58 -3.21 18.78
N LYS A 202 6.63 -2.32 17.77
CA LYS A 202 5.84 -1.08 17.75
C LYS A 202 4.33 -1.40 17.68
N VAL A 203 3.92 -2.34 16.80
CA VAL A 203 2.52 -2.77 16.67
C VAL A 203 2.02 -3.43 17.96
N GLN A 204 2.84 -4.26 18.61
CA GLN A 204 2.49 -4.86 19.90
C GLN A 204 2.30 -3.81 21.01
N LYS A 205 3.08 -2.73 21.02
CA LYS A 205 2.86 -1.62 21.95
C LYS A 205 1.54 -0.91 21.68
N LEU A 206 1.23 -0.61 20.41
CA LEU A 206 -0.05 0.00 20.02
C LEU A 206 -1.24 -0.89 20.39
N GLN A 207 -1.13 -2.20 20.14
CA GLN A 207 -2.11 -3.19 20.56
C GLN A 207 -2.44 -3.06 22.06
N ARG A 208 -1.43 -3.08 22.91
CA ARG A 208 -1.62 -2.98 24.38
C ARG A 208 -2.23 -1.65 24.82
N ALA A 209 -1.98 -0.57 24.06
CA ALA A 209 -2.49 0.76 24.38
C ALA A 209 -3.94 0.97 23.91
N SER A 210 -4.42 0.23 22.92
CA SER A 210 -5.66 0.55 22.22
C SER A 210 -6.74 -0.54 22.26
N LEU A 211 -6.39 -1.81 22.54
CA LEU A 211 -7.32 -2.95 22.54
C LEU A 211 -7.52 -3.55 23.93
N SER A 212 -8.73 -4.08 24.17
CA SER A 212 -9.11 -4.75 25.41
C SER A 212 -9.43 -6.23 25.14
N ASN A 213 -8.63 -7.13 25.66
CA ASN A 213 -8.79 -8.59 25.52
C ASN A 213 -9.09 -9.04 24.07
N PRO A 214 -8.24 -8.66 23.07
CA PRO A 214 -8.52 -8.90 21.67
C PRO A 214 -8.40 -10.37 21.29
N ILE A 215 -9.19 -10.76 20.29
CA ILE A 215 -9.01 -12.03 19.58
C ILE A 215 -7.97 -11.81 18.49
N ARG A 216 -6.91 -12.64 18.50
CA ARG A 216 -5.88 -12.64 17.45
C ARG A 216 -6.26 -13.65 16.39
N VAL A 217 -6.43 -13.16 15.19
CA VAL A 217 -6.65 -13.92 13.98
C VAL A 217 -5.41 -13.76 13.11
N GLU A 218 -4.76 -14.86 12.79
CA GLU A 218 -3.53 -14.86 12.01
C GLU A 218 -3.65 -15.83 10.85
N VAL A 219 -3.86 -15.26 9.67
CA VAL A 219 -3.83 -16.02 8.42
C VAL A 219 -2.37 -16.19 8.03
N SER A 220 -1.85 -17.38 8.31
CA SER A 220 -0.45 -17.71 8.14
C SER A 220 -0.08 -17.92 6.69
N GLU A 221 0.31 -16.86 6.03
CA GLU A 221 1.45 -16.99 5.12
C GLU A 221 2.68 -16.44 5.88
N LYS A 222 3.40 -17.33 6.61
CA LYS A 222 4.75 -17.03 7.09
C LYS A 222 5.50 -16.40 5.93
N TYR A 223 5.99 -15.18 6.05
CA TYR A 223 6.96 -14.47 5.18
C TYR A 223 7.37 -15.18 3.87
N SER A 224 6.48 -15.99 3.29
CA SER A 224 6.69 -16.70 2.05
C SER A 224 5.96 -15.96 0.94
N THR A 225 6.65 -15.72 -0.13
CA THR A 225 6.01 -15.35 -1.38
C THR A 225 5.07 -16.48 -1.79
N VAL A 226 3.89 -16.12 -2.29
CA VAL A 226 2.89 -17.09 -2.75
C VAL A 226 3.56 -18.11 -3.68
N SER A 227 3.24 -19.39 -3.56
CA SER A 227 3.84 -20.47 -4.37
C SER A 227 3.72 -20.24 -5.89
N THR A 228 2.77 -19.44 -6.31
CA THR A 228 2.52 -19.04 -7.71
C THR A 228 3.37 -17.87 -8.20
N LEU A 229 4.25 -17.29 -7.33
CA LEU A 229 5.14 -16.20 -7.70
C LEU A 229 6.48 -16.73 -8.23
N LEU A 230 6.78 -16.41 -9.48
CA LEU A 230 8.09 -16.66 -10.10
C LEU A 230 8.98 -15.45 -9.84
N GLN A 231 10.14 -15.67 -9.23
CA GLN A 231 11.06 -14.62 -8.81
C GLN A 231 12.37 -14.74 -9.57
N TYR A 232 12.70 -13.64 -10.25
CA TYR A 232 13.91 -13.54 -11.08
C TYR A 232 14.77 -12.37 -10.63
N TYR A 233 16.07 -12.49 -10.87
CA TYR A 233 17.00 -11.37 -10.82
C TYR A 233 17.71 -11.20 -12.15
N LEU A 234 18.20 -10.01 -12.41
CA LEU A 234 18.99 -9.67 -13.59
C LEU A 234 20.20 -8.85 -13.13
N PHE A 235 21.41 -9.41 -13.28
CA PHE A 235 22.63 -8.76 -12.84
C PHE A 235 23.25 -7.96 -13.97
N MET A 236 23.58 -6.67 -13.71
CA MET A 236 24.22 -5.77 -14.68
C MET A 236 25.04 -4.68 -13.99
N PRO A 237 26.02 -4.08 -14.73
CA PRO A 237 26.66 -2.84 -14.29
C PRO A 237 25.66 -1.68 -14.17
N LEU A 238 25.84 -0.83 -13.15
CA LEU A 238 24.93 0.31 -12.90
C LEU A 238 24.63 1.19 -14.13
N PRO A 239 25.61 1.55 -15.02
CA PRO A 239 25.32 2.37 -16.20
C PRO A 239 24.41 1.70 -17.23
N GLN A 240 24.24 0.39 -17.16
CA GLN A 240 23.42 -0.37 -18.13
C GLN A 240 21.99 -0.61 -17.64
N LYS A 241 21.65 -0.13 -16.43
CA LYS A 241 20.39 -0.41 -15.77
C LYS A 241 19.17 0.06 -16.58
N ASP A 242 19.25 1.24 -17.18
CA ASP A 242 18.17 1.79 -18.02
C ASP A 242 17.91 0.94 -19.27
N VAL A 243 18.99 0.52 -19.93
CA VAL A 243 18.88 -0.29 -21.16
C VAL A 243 18.25 -1.65 -20.84
N HIS A 244 18.65 -2.29 -19.74
CA HIS A 244 18.06 -3.55 -19.31
C HIS A 244 16.59 -3.39 -18.92
N LEU A 245 16.20 -2.27 -18.29
CA LEU A 245 14.78 -1.99 -18.02
C LEU A 245 13.96 -1.90 -19.30
N ILE A 246 14.48 -1.20 -20.33
CA ILE A 246 13.79 -1.06 -21.61
C ILE A 246 13.73 -2.39 -22.35
N TYR A 247 14.78 -3.20 -22.29
CA TYR A 247 14.78 -4.57 -22.80
C TYR A 247 13.65 -5.40 -22.17
N LEU A 248 13.52 -5.37 -20.84
CA LEU A 248 12.43 -6.05 -20.11
C LEU A 248 11.05 -5.50 -20.51
N ALA A 249 10.91 -4.17 -20.59
CA ALA A 249 9.64 -3.55 -20.99
C ALA A 249 9.22 -3.94 -22.40
N ASN A 250 10.17 -4.13 -23.32
CA ASN A 250 9.93 -4.60 -24.67
C ASN A 250 9.52 -6.07 -24.68
N SER A 251 10.29 -6.93 -24.02
CA SER A 251 10.01 -8.38 -23.92
C SER A 251 8.66 -8.67 -23.25
N LEU A 252 8.19 -7.77 -22.40
CA LEU A 252 6.96 -7.90 -21.61
C LEU A 252 5.84 -6.93 -22.04
N ALA A 253 5.90 -6.39 -23.26
CA ALA A 253 5.01 -5.31 -23.73
C ALA A 253 3.51 -5.64 -23.68
N GLN A 254 3.14 -6.91 -23.69
CA GLN A 254 1.75 -7.36 -23.58
C GLN A 254 1.23 -7.39 -22.13
N ASN A 255 2.12 -7.38 -21.16
CA ASN A 255 1.80 -7.51 -19.75
C ASN A 255 1.50 -6.16 -19.09
N SER A 256 0.72 -6.18 -18.02
CA SER A 256 0.61 -5.08 -17.07
C SER A 256 1.81 -5.10 -16.13
N ILE A 257 2.51 -3.95 -16.01
CA ILE A 257 3.80 -3.88 -15.33
C ILE A 257 3.77 -2.77 -14.27
N ILE A 258 4.27 -3.08 -13.06
CA ILE A 258 4.65 -2.06 -12.08
C ILE A 258 6.17 -2.04 -11.95
N ILE A 259 6.76 -0.86 -12.09
CA ILE A 259 8.20 -0.63 -11.92
C ILE A 259 8.41 0.16 -10.63
N PHE A 260 9.16 -0.40 -9.69
CA PHE A 260 9.51 0.26 -8.43
C PHE A 260 10.87 0.93 -8.48
N THR A 261 10.89 2.22 -8.17
CA THR A 261 12.11 3.03 -8.04
C THR A 261 12.26 3.56 -6.62
N ARG A 262 13.50 3.84 -6.21
CA ARG A 262 13.81 4.36 -4.87
C ARG A 262 13.42 5.82 -4.73
N THR A 263 13.64 6.64 -5.76
CA THR A 263 13.46 8.09 -5.68
C THR A 263 12.33 8.60 -6.58
N VAL A 264 11.74 9.72 -6.17
CA VAL A 264 10.77 10.47 -7.00
C VAL A 264 11.37 10.89 -8.34
N HIS A 265 12.65 11.31 -8.33
CA HIS A 265 13.40 11.69 -9.51
C HIS A 265 13.47 10.53 -10.51
N ASP A 266 13.82 9.32 -10.06
CA ASP A 266 13.92 8.16 -10.93
C ASP A 266 12.55 7.70 -11.43
N ALA A 267 11.51 7.78 -10.59
CA ALA A 267 10.14 7.49 -11.02
C ALA A 267 9.71 8.40 -12.17
N GLN A 268 9.95 9.70 -12.04
CA GLN A 268 9.63 10.67 -13.09
C GLN A 268 10.50 10.44 -14.34
N ARG A 269 11.81 10.29 -14.17
CA ARG A 269 12.77 10.08 -15.27
C ARG A 269 12.42 8.82 -16.07
N MET A 270 12.23 7.68 -15.43
CA MET A 270 11.89 6.43 -16.10
C MET A 270 10.53 6.50 -16.81
N SER A 271 9.56 7.16 -16.20
CA SER A 271 8.27 7.38 -16.85
C SER A 271 8.37 8.19 -18.15
N ILE A 272 9.26 9.17 -18.20
CA ILE A 272 9.51 9.97 -19.40
C ILE A 272 10.25 9.13 -20.45
N ILE A 273 11.32 8.43 -20.08
CA ILE A 273 12.08 7.53 -20.98
C ILE A 273 11.15 6.51 -21.64
N LEU A 274 10.34 5.83 -20.84
CA LEU A 274 9.38 4.84 -21.34
C LEU A 274 8.39 5.45 -22.31
N ARG A 275 7.83 6.64 -22.01
CA ARG A 275 6.89 7.32 -22.91
C ARG A 275 7.55 7.77 -24.22
N THR A 276 8.77 8.29 -24.16
CA THR A 276 9.55 8.70 -25.34
C THR A 276 9.82 7.50 -26.27
N LEU A 277 9.99 6.31 -25.69
CA LEU A 277 10.17 5.07 -26.44
C LEU A 277 8.86 4.36 -26.83
N GLY A 278 7.69 5.01 -26.57
CA GLY A 278 6.38 4.53 -27.01
C GLY A 278 5.65 3.63 -26.01
N PHE A 279 6.20 3.36 -24.82
CA PHE A 279 5.49 2.59 -23.80
C PHE A 279 4.43 3.44 -23.08
N PRO A 280 3.20 2.92 -22.86
CA PRO A 280 2.13 3.66 -22.18
C PRO A 280 2.37 3.72 -20.68
N ALA A 281 3.40 4.48 -20.23
CA ALA A 281 3.80 4.61 -18.84
C ALA A 281 3.18 5.83 -18.14
N VAL A 282 2.90 5.69 -16.83
CA VAL A 282 2.49 6.78 -15.93
C VAL A 282 3.31 6.75 -14.64
N PRO A 283 3.74 7.91 -14.11
CA PRO A 283 4.43 7.99 -12.83
C PRO A 283 3.43 7.99 -11.66
N LEU A 284 3.87 7.48 -10.51
CA LEU A 284 3.16 7.52 -9.25
C LEU A 284 4.14 7.79 -8.09
N HIS A 285 4.24 9.04 -7.65
CA HIS A 285 5.17 9.47 -6.60
C HIS A 285 4.64 10.63 -5.75
N GLY A 286 5.30 10.90 -4.63
CA GLY A 286 4.83 11.85 -3.61
C GLY A 286 4.73 13.31 -4.06
N GLN A 287 5.50 13.74 -5.08
CA GLN A 287 5.46 15.12 -5.58
C GLN A 287 4.29 15.39 -6.55
N LEU A 288 3.55 14.37 -6.97
CA LEU A 288 2.33 14.57 -7.75
C LEU A 288 1.21 15.12 -6.86
N SER A 289 0.38 16.03 -7.41
CA SER A 289 -0.85 16.44 -6.72
C SER A 289 -1.78 15.24 -6.50
N GLN A 290 -2.64 15.31 -5.49
CA GLN A 290 -3.56 14.22 -5.18
C GLN A 290 -4.46 13.85 -6.36
N SER A 291 -4.94 14.84 -7.10
CA SER A 291 -5.74 14.64 -8.33
C SER A 291 -4.93 13.92 -9.43
N ALA A 292 -3.66 14.29 -9.61
CA ALA A 292 -2.77 13.62 -10.57
C ALA A 292 -2.49 12.16 -10.18
N ARG A 293 -2.32 11.85 -8.88
CA ARG A 293 -2.13 10.48 -8.38
C ARG A 293 -3.36 9.62 -8.63
N LEU A 294 -4.54 10.11 -8.27
CA LEU A 294 -5.81 9.40 -8.53
C LEU A 294 -6.05 9.22 -10.03
N GLY A 295 -5.75 10.23 -10.85
CA GLY A 295 -5.83 10.16 -12.30
C GLY A 295 -4.86 9.13 -12.92
N ALA A 296 -3.63 9.04 -12.41
CA ALA A 296 -2.65 8.03 -12.83
C ALA A 296 -3.14 6.61 -12.53
N LEU A 297 -3.66 6.40 -11.32
CA LEU A 297 -4.23 5.12 -10.92
C LEU A 297 -5.47 4.74 -11.75
N ALA A 298 -6.39 5.69 -11.98
CA ALA A 298 -7.57 5.44 -12.80
C ALA A 298 -7.19 5.02 -14.23
N LYS A 299 -6.20 5.70 -14.86
CA LYS A 299 -5.68 5.35 -16.18
C LYS A 299 -5.01 3.97 -16.21
N PHE A 300 -4.34 3.57 -15.13
CA PHE A 300 -3.73 2.26 -15.00
C PHE A 300 -4.81 1.18 -14.77
N LYS A 301 -5.76 1.42 -13.87
CA LYS A 301 -6.88 0.50 -13.57
C LYS A 301 -7.76 0.23 -14.80
N SER A 302 -8.02 1.23 -15.64
CA SER A 302 -8.82 1.08 -16.87
C SER A 302 -8.07 0.37 -18.01
N GLY A 303 -6.78 0.01 -17.82
CA GLY A 303 -5.94 -0.57 -18.88
C GLY A 303 -5.49 0.44 -19.95
N GLY A 304 -5.86 1.72 -19.83
CA GLY A 304 -5.41 2.78 -20.75
C GLY A 304 -3.89 3.05 -20.67
N ARG A 305 -3.26 2.61 -19.58
CA ARG A 305 -1.82 2.60 -19.39
C ARG A 305 -1.40 1.27 -18.79
N LYS A 306 -0.43 0.59 -19.43
CA LYS A 306 0.02 -0.74 -19.01
C LYS A 306 1.23 -0.72 -18.08
N VAL A 307 1.94 0.40 -17.99
CA VAL A 307 3.15 0.53 -17.16
C VAL A 307 2.96 1.62 -16.11
N LEU A 308 3.08 1.23 -14.83
CA LEU A 308 3.06 2.14 -13.69
C LEU A 308 4.47 2.23 -13.12
N VAL A 309 5.06 3.44 -13.07
CA VAL A 309 6.38 3.66 -12.44
C VAL A 309 6.16 4.33 -11.10
N ALA A 310 6.47 3.64 -9.99
CA ALA A 310 6.08 4.05 -8.67
C ALA A 310 7.24 4.05 -7.67
N THR A 311 7.15 4.95 -6.66
CA THR A 311 7.97 4.83 -5.45
C THR A 311 7.21 4.01 -4.40
N ASP A 312 7.93 3.41 -3.44
CA ASP A 312 7.32 2.61 -2.36
C ASP A 312 6.26 3.40 -1.59
N VAL A 313 6.59 4.63 -1.19
CA VAL A 313 5.65 5.49 -0.43
C VAL A 313 4.36 5.73 -1.19
N ALA A 314 4.46 6.01 -2.49
CA ALA A 314 3.29 6.34 -3.30
C ALA A 314 2.45 5.14 -3.69
N SER A 315 3.02 3.92 -3.74
CA SER A 315 2.32 2.69 -4.09
C SER A 315 1.77 1.93 -2.89
N ARG A 316 2.18 2.31 -1.69
CA ARG A 316 1.73 1.69 -0.45
C ARG A 316 0.26 2.02 -0.18
N GLY A 317 -0.47 1.05 0.34
CA GLY A 317 -1.89 1.21 0.65
C GLY A 317 -2.81 1.38 -0.56
N LEU A 318 -2.29 1.26 -1.78
CA LEU A 318 -3.11 1.31 -2.98
C LEU A 318 -3.65 -0.07 -3.33
N ASP A 319 -4.95 -0.11 -3.62
CA ASP A 319 -5.52 -1.21 -4.38
C ASP A 319 -5.12 -1.03 -5.85
N ILE A 320 -3.89 -1.41 -6.12
CA ILE A 320 -3.43 -1.55 -7.50
C ILE A 320 -4.00 -2.87 -8.00
N PRO A 321 -4.68 -2.88 -9.17
CA PRO A 321 -5.18 -4.12 -9.71
C PRO A 321 -4.05 -5.14 -9.85
N HIS A 322 -4.41 -6.41 -9.86
CA HIS A 322 -3.46 -7.48 -10.13
C HIS A 322 -2.67 -7.16 -11.40
N VAL A 323 -1.35 -7.16 -11.28
CA VAL A 323 -0.44 -6.98 -12.41
C VAL A 323 0.25 -8.28 -12.74
N ASP A 324 0.60 -8.44 -14.01
CA ASP A 324 1.28 -9.65 -14.48
C ASP A 324 2.74 -9.67 -14.01
N VAL A 325 3.38 -8.49 -13.98
CA VAL A 325 4.81 -8.37 -13.69
C VAL A 325 5.11 -7.22 -12.75
N VAL A 326 5.96 -7.48 -11.76
CA VAL A 326 6.60 -6.46 -10.91
C VAL A 326 8.07 -6.39 -11.26
N ILE A 327 8.56 -5.21 -11.61
CA ILE A 327 9.99 -4.95 -11.84
C ILE A 327 10.51 -4.08 -10.70
N ASN A 328 11.44 -4.60 -9.90
CA ASN A 328 12.20 -3.81 -8.95
C ASN A 328 13.39 -3.18 -9.69
N TYR A 329 13.20 -1.96 -10.23
CA TYR A 329 14.30 -1.19 -10.81
C TYR A 329 15.38 -0.93 -9.76
N ASP A 330 14.99 -0.56 -8.54
CA ASP A 330 15.89 -0.50 -7.39
C ASP A 330 15.53 -1.57 -6.37
N VAL A 331 16.57 -2.26 -5.88
CA VAL A 331 16.42 -3.25 -4.82
C VAL A 331 15.93 -2.54 -3.55
N PRO A 332 14.86 -3.01 -2.90
CA PRO A 332 14.37 -2.41 -1.66
C PRO A 332 15.37 -2.63 -0.52
N THR A 333 15.52 -1.63 0.35
CA THR A 333 16.43 -1.71 1.50
C THR A 333 15.94 -2.66 2.59
N HIS A 334 14.64 -2.89 2.66
CA HIS A 334 14.02 -3.79 3.63
C HIS A 334 13.30 -4.96 2.95
N SER A 335 13.50 -6.17 3.46
CA SER A 335 12.84 -7.38 2.95
C SER A 335 11.30 -7.28 2.97
N LYS A 336 10.74 -6.56 3.95
CA LYS A 336 9.31 -6.27 4.00
C LYS A 336 8.80 -5.51 2.78
N ASP A 337 9.55 -4.50 2.33
CA ASP A 337 9.18 -3.72 1.14
C ASP A 337 9.20 -4.60 -0.11
N TYR A 338 10.16 -5.52 -0.20
CA TYR A 338 10.18 -6.53 -1.26
C TYR A 338 8.87 -7.32 -1.30
N ILE A 339 8.45 -7.90 -0.16
CA ILE A 339 7.20 -8.68 -0.06
C ILE A 339 5.99 -7.83 -0.46
N HIS A 340 5.92 -6.58 -0.04
CA HIS A 340 4.83 -5.67 -0.39
C HIS A 340 4.82 -5.28 -1.88
N ARG A 341 6.00 -5.15 -2.51
CA ARG A 341 6.11 -4.88 -3.94
C ARG A 341 5.66 -6.09 -4.76
N VAL A 342 6.24 -7.27 -4.49
CA VAL A 342 5.91 -8.48 -5.24
C VAL A 342 4.49 -8.97 -4.95
N GLY A 343 3.95 -8.65 -3.80
CA GLY A 343 2.53 -8.86 -3.48
C GLY A 343 1.56 -8.02 -4.32
N ARG A 344 2.02 -7.24 -5.32
CA ARG A 344 1.15 -6.61 -6.34
C ARG A 344 0.87 -7.56 -7.51
N THR A 345 1.58 -8.66 -7.60
CA THR A 345 1.34 -9.76 -8.53
C THR A 345 1.04 -11.06 -7.79
N ALA A 346 0.75 -12.14 -8.47
CA ALA A 346 0.47 -13.46 -7.91
C ALA A 346 -0.62 -13.47 -6.82
N ARG A 347 -1.77 -12.81 -7.06
CA ARG A 347 -2.91 -12.74 -6.13
C ARG A 347 -4.06 -13.61 -6.59
N ALA A 348 -4.90 -14.05 -5.64
CA ALA A 348 -6.13 -14.80 -5.91
C ALA A 348 -5.90 -16.06 -6.78
N GLY A 349 -4.81 -16.81 -6.51
CA GLY A 349 -4.49 -18.06 -7.21
C GLY A 349 -3.91 -17.88 -8.63
N ARG A 350 -3.69 -16.65 -9.10
CA ARG A 350 -3.03 -16.40 -10.39
C ARG A 350 -1.53 -16.40 -10.24
N SER A 351 -0.82 -16.88 -11.28
CA SER A 351 0.63 -16.78 -11.37
C SER A 351 1.06 -15.34 -11.64
N GLY A 352 2.25 -14.97 -11.15
CA GLY A 352 2.84 -13.67 -11.39
C GLY A 352 4.35 -13.75 -11.46
N LYS A 353 4.98 -12.70 -12.01
CA LYS A 353 6.43 -12.62 -12.15
C LYS A 353 6.99 -11.41 -11.41
N SER A 354 8.11 -11.58 -10.73
CA SER A 354 8.91 -10.50 -10.16
C SER A 354 10.31 -10.55 -10.74
N ILE A 355 10.81 -9.43 -11.26
CA ILE A 355 12.16 -9.31 -11.83
C ILE A 355 12.88 -8.19 -11.08
N THR A 356 14.04 -8.48 -10.49
CA THR A 356 14.82 -7.51 -9.71
C THR A 356 16.12 -7.18 -10.45
N LEU A 357 16.32 -5.89 -10.76
CA LEU A 357 17.57 -5.40 -11.37
C LEU A 357 18.62 -5.23 -10.28
N VAL A 358 19.70 -5.98 -10.39
CA VAL A 358 20.74 -6.09 -9.37
C VAL A 358 22.06 -5.57 -9.94
N THR A 359 22.67 -4.63 -9.23
CA THR A 359 24.01 -4.14 -9.53
C THR A 359 25.02 -4.69 -8.53
N GLN A 360 26.31 -4.48 -8.79
CA GLN A 360 27.37 -4.87 -7.85
C GLN A 360 27.23 -4.28 -6.43
N TYR A 361 26.45 -3.21 -6.28
CA TYR A 361 26.18 -2.56 -4.99
C TYR A 361 24.99 -3.13 -4.23
N ASP A 362 24.19 -3.96 -4.88
CA ASP A 362 22.91 -4.45 -4.35
C ASP A 362 22.98 -5.90 -3.84
N VAL A 363 24.14 -6.58 -4.00
CA VAL A 363 24.29 -8.01 -3.71
C VAL A 363 23.91 -8.36 -2.26
N GLU A 364 24.38 -7.57 -1.28
CA GLU A 364 24.05 -7.80 0.14
C GLU A 364 22.56 -7.66 0.43
N LEU A 365 21.89 -6.73 -0.28
CA LEU A 365 20.43 -6.54 -0.12
C LEU A 365 19.65 -7.76 -0.63
N ILE A 366 20.06 -8.31 -1.78
CA ILE A 366 19.44 -9.52 -2.34
C ILE A 366 19.63 -10.71 -1.41
N GLN A 367 20.85 -10.96 -0.93
CA GLN A 367 21.11 -12.06 0.02
C GLN A 367 20.26 -11.94 1.29
N ARG A 368 20.07 -10.72 1.81
CA ARG A 368 19.21 -10.46 2.97
C ARG A 368 17.75 -10.76 2.67
N ILE A 369 17.27 -10.39 1.46
CA ILE A 369 15.91 -10.67 1.01
C ILE A 369 15.70 -12.18 0.90
N GLU A 370 16.60 -12.91 0.21
CA GLU A 370 16.54 -14.37 0.06
C GLU A 370 16.57 -15.09 1.40
N GLY A 371 17.43 -14.64 2.34
CA GLY A 371 17.47 -15.16 3.70
C GLY A 371 16.13 -15.01 4.44
N THR A 372 15.45 -13.88 4.26
CA THR A 372 14.13 -13.61 4.85
C THR A 372 13.03 -14.47 4.21
N LEU A 373 13.16 -14.83 2.93
CA LEU A 373 12.24 -15.68 2.18
C LEU A 373 12.44 -17.18 2.41
N GLY A 374 13.16 -17.55 3.47
CA GLY A 374 13.44 -18.95 3.81
C GLY A 374 14.57 -19.57 3.00
N GLY A 375 15.47 -18.77 2.44
CA GLY A 375 16.62 -19.22 1.66
C GLY A 375 16.30 -19.63 0.22
N LYS A 376 15.08 -19.36 -0.26
CA LYS A 376 14.73 -19.61 -1.66
C LYS A 376 15.46 -18.59 -2.53
N GLN A 377 16.37 -19.06 -3.38
CA GLN A 377 17.10 -18.23 -4.33
C GLN A 377 16.23 -17.81 -5.50
N MET A 378 16.48 -16.62 -6.01
CA MET A 378 15.85 -16.11 -7.24
C MET A 378 16.57 -16.74 -8.45
N GLU A 379 15.84 -16.96 -9.52
CA GLU A 379 16.40 -17.46 -10.79
C GLU A 379 16.96 -16.33 -11.64
N LEU A 380 17.99 -16.62 -12.44
CA LEU A 380 18.52 -15.65 -13.38
C LEU A 380 17.54 -15.45 -14.56
N TRP A 381 17.16 -14.20 -14.85
CA TRP A 381 16.36 -13.89 -16.04
C TRP A 381 17.23 -14.03 -17.31
N PRO A 382 16.78 -14.79 -18.33
CA PRO A 382 17.52 -14.93 -19.57
C PRO A 382 17.55 -13.60 -20.35
N THR A 383 18.71 -13.25 -20.88
CA THR A 383 18.92 -12.00 -21.64
C THR A 383 19.64 -12.28 -22.95
N ASP A 384 19.31 -11.49 -23.96
CA ASP A 384 20.04 -11.44 -25.21
C ASP A 384 20.94 -10.19 -25.24
N ALA A 385 22.25 -10.42 -25.28
CA ALA A 385 23.24 -9.35 -25.24
C ALA A 385 23.24 -8.49 -26.53
N GLU A 386 22.89 -9.09 -27.69
CA GLU A 386 22.84 -8.38 -28.97
C GLU A 386 21.64 -7.43 -29.01
N GLU A 387 20.45 -7.90 -28.57
CA GLU A 387 19.25 -7.05 -28.45
C GLU A 387 19.49 -5.88 -27.48
N ILE A 388 20.13 -6.13 -26.34
CA ILE A 388 20.45 -5.09 -25.35
C ILE A 388 21.40 -4.05 -25.95
N ALA A 389 22.41 -4.48 -26.73
CA ALA A 389 23.36 -3.58 -27.39
C ALA A 389 22.66 -2.67 -28.40
N LEU A 390 21.71 -3.20 -29.19
CA LEU A 390 20.93 -2.44 -30.17
C LEU A 390 20.04 -1.36 -29.53
N LEU A 391 19.57 -1.57 -28.32
CA LEU A 391 18.70 -0.61 -27.61
C LEU A 391 19.46 0.58 -27.03
N ARG A 392 20.78 0.46 -26.80
CA ARG A 392 21.59 1.43 -26.03
C ARG A 392 21.47 2.86 -26.54
N GLU A 393 21.71 3.08 -27.85
CA GLU A 393 21.72 4.42 -28.43
C GLU A 393 20.36 5.13 -28.26
N ARG A 394 19.27 4.42 -28.54
CA ARG A 394 17.90 4.95 -28.38
C ARG A 394 17.55 5.26 -26.95
N VAL A 395 17.99 4.43 -26.00
CA VAL A 395 17.77 4.65 -24.56
C VAL A 395 18.56 5.85 -24.07
N ASP A 396 19.81 6.02 -24.50
CA ASP A 396 20.64 7.17 -24.16
C ASP A 396 20.04 8.48 -24.71
N GLU A 397 19.47 8.45 -25.92
CA GLU A 397 18.76 9.60 -26.50
C GLU A 397 17.49 9.94 -25.68
N ALA A 398 16.65 8.95 -25.39
CA ALA A 398 15.48 9.12 -24.55
C ALA A 398 15.84 9.63 -23.13
N GLY A 399 16.98 9.20 -22.60
CA GLY A 399 17.55 9.70 -21.34
C GLY A 399 17.88 11.19 -21.40
N ARG A 400 18.47 11.68 -22.49
CA ARG A 400 18.73 13.12 -22.71
C ARG A 400 17.43 13.93 -22.76
N VAL A 401 16.44 13.43 -23.49
CA VAL A 401 15.09 14.06 -23.55
C VAL A 401 14.46 14.13 -22.16
N ALA A 402 14.53 13.05 -21.38
CA ALA A 402 13.98 13.01 -20.03
C ALA A 402 14.63 14.05 -19.11
N VAL A 403 15.97 14.18 -19.16
CA VAL A 403 16.69 15.20 -18.36
C VAL A 403 16.27 16.62 -18.76
N HIS A 404 16.05 16.88 -20.05
CA HIS A 404 15.60 18.18 -20.53
C HIS A 404 14.17 18.49 -20.04
N GLU A 405 13.22 17.58 -20.25
CA GLU A 405 11.82 17.74 -19.81
C GLU A 405 11.72 17.94 -18.29
N MET A 406 12.50 17.20 -17.50
CA MET A 406 12.52 17.35 -16.04
C MET A 406 13.07 18.71 -15.58
N LYS A 407 14.05 19.27 -16.28
CA LYS A 407 14.54 20.61 -16.00
C LYS A 407 13.49 21.67 -16.28
N GLU A 408 12.75 21.55 -17.38
CA GLU A 408 11.64 22.45 -17.72
C GLU A 408 10.50 22.37 -16.70
N GLN A 409 10.18 21.18 -16.22
CA GLN A 409 9.14 20.96 -15.19
C GLN A 409 9.60 21.37 -13.77
N GLY A 410 10.83 21.85 -13.61
CA GLY A 410 11.39 22.27 -12.33
C GLY A 410 11.64 21.14 -11.33
N VAL A 411 11.63 19.88 -11.78
CA VAL A 411 11.95 18.71 -10.96
C VAL A 411 13.45 18.71 -10.67
N ARG A 412 13.84 19.20 -9.50
CA ARG A 412 15.25 19.25 -9.08
C ARG A 412 15.71 17.88 -8.63
N GLY A 413 16.73 17.34 -9.30
CA GLY A 413 17.48 16.18 -8.81
C GLY A 413 18.16 16.53 -7.47
N GLY A 414 18.12 15.60 -6.51
CA GLY A 414 18.58 15.79 -5.14
C GLY A 414 20.09 15.90 -4.93
N HIS A 415 20.81 16.67 -5.73
CA HIS A 415 22.23 17.02 -5.49
C HIS A 415 22.42 18.52 -5.64
N GLY A 416 22.61 19.20 -4.52
CA GLY A 416 23.17 20.56 -4.45
C GLY A 416 22.28 21.65 -3.87
N LYS A 417 21.99 21.64 -2.57
CA LYS A 417 21.59 22.86 -1.86
C LYS A 417 22.82 23.75 -1.62
N LYS A 418 23.07 24.70 -2.53
CA LYS A 418 23.75 25.94 -2.18
C LYS A 418 22.76 26.80 -1.38
N ARG A 419 23.08 27.05 -0.12
CA ARG A 419 22.35 27.99 0.76
C ARG A 419 22.32 29.36 0.12
N ARG A 420 21.16 29.86 -0.27
CA ARG A 420 20.86 31.29 -0.35
C ARG A 420 20.02 31.62 0.89
N ARG A 421 20.61 32.39 1.81
CA ARG A 421 19.87 33.19 2.78
C ARG A 421 19.17 34.28 2.00
N ASP A 422 17.85 34.37 2.10
CA ASP A 422 17.15 35.65 2.29
C ASP A 422 15.68 35.38 2.68
N ALA A 423 15.17 36.35 3.42
CA ALA A 423 14.04 36.40 4.28
C ALA A 423 12.66 36.25 3.61
N GLY A 424 11.66 35.82 4.39
CA GLY A 424 10.24 36.06 4.12
C GLY A 424 9.36 34.82 4.30
N GLY A 425 8.64 34.79 5.42
CA GLY A 425 7.85 33.67 5.92
C GLY A 425 6.75 33.17 5.01
N ALA A 426 6.47 31.92 5.19
CA ALA A 426 5.16 31.29 5.31
C ALA A 426 5.35 29.78 5.48
N ASP A 427 4.65 29.31 6.43
CA ASP A 427 4.55 27.98 6.99
C ASP A 427 4.20 26.93 5.91
N ASP A 428 5.11 25.99 5.66
CA ASP A 428 4.83 24.78 4.90
C ASP A 428 5.63 23.63 5.53
N ARG A 429 5.06 23.05 6.60
CA ARG A 429 5.58 21.89 7.31
C ARG A 429 5.01 20.62 6.74
N ASP A 430 5.47 20.24 5.57
CA ASP A 430 5.41 18.85 5.08
C ASP A 430 6.76 18.53 4.42
N ARG A 431 7.79 18.34 5.26
CA ARG A 431 9.08 17.81 4.82
C ARG A 431 9.19 16.37 5.29
N ASP A 432 9.02 15.46 4.37
CA ASP A 432 9.56 14.10 4.44
C ASP A 432 11.09 14.19 4.27
N ASP A 433 11.80 14.48 5.35
CA ASP A 433 13.25 14.33 5.44
C ASP A 433 13.55 13.07 6.25
N ASP A 434 13.54 11.91 5.62
CA ASP A 434 14.21 10.70 6.11
C ASP A 434 14.56 9.79 4.93
N VAL A 435 15.57 10.23 4.16
CA VAL A 435 16.36 9.32 3.32
C VAL A 435 17.70 9.11 4.02
N VAL A 436 17.79 8.04 4.78
CA VAL A 436 19.08 7.54 5.28
C VAL A 436 19.82 6.94 4.08
N GLU A 437 20.85 7.67 3.62
CA GLU A 437 21.82 7.16 2.63
C GLU A 437 22.62 6.02 3.26
N ALA A 438 22.34 4.78 2.85
CA ALA A 438 23.23 3.67 3.12
C ALA A 438 24.09 3.44 1.87
N GLY A 439 25.40 3.69 2.01
CA GLY A 439 26.41 3.11 1.14
C GLY A 439 27.12 4.00 0.12
N MET A 440 27.67 5.16 0.53
CA MET A 440 28.82 5.74 -0.16
C MET A 440 29.96 6.01 0.83
N PRO A 441 31.22 5.65 0.53
CA PRO A 441 32.34 5.92 1.42
C PRO A 441 32.61 7.41 1.52
N THR A 442 32.46 7.98 2.71
CA THR A 442 32.85 9.37 3.00
C THR A 442 34.38 9.53 2.88
N LYS A 443 34.82 10.34 1.93
CA LYS A 443 36.24 10.80 1.88
C LYS A 443 36.55 11.55 3.17
N LYS A 444 37.42 10.96 4.02
CA LYS A 444 38.04 11.62 5.16
C LYS A 444 38.85 12.81 4.66
N LYS A 445 38.44 14.03 4.99
CA LYS A 445 39.29 15.21 4.87
C LYS A 445 40.38 15.14 5.96
N SER A 446 41.63 15.00 5.53
CA SER A 446 42.80 15.18 6.40
C SER A 446 42.84 16.62 6.92
N LYS A 447 42.82 16.79 8.23
CA LYS A 447 43.18 18.07 8.89
C LYS A 447 44.68 18.22 8.82
N GLY A 448 45.17 19.11 7.95
CA GLY A 448 46.52 19.66 8.04
C GLY A 448 46.61 20.60 9.24
N ARG A 449 47.58 20.33 10.09
CA ARG A 449 48.03 21.25 11.15
C ARG A 449 48.76 22.46 10.50
N ARG A 450 48.33 23.64 10.83
CA ARG A 450 49.21 24.75 11.27
C ARG A 450 48.39 25.74 12.08
#